data_aeefda45cbb2b154c71672b9a1fdfd41
#
_entry.id   aeefda45cbb2b154c71672b9a1fdfd41
#
_cell.length_a   1.000
_cell.length_b   1.000
_cell.length_c   1.000
_cell.angle_alpha   90.00
_cell.angle_beta   90.00
_cell.angle_gamma   90.00
#
_symmetry.space_group_name_H-M   'P 1'
#
loop_
_entity.id
_entity.type
_entity.pdbx_description
1 polymer ?
#
loop_
_entity_poly.entity_id
_entity_poly.type
_entity_poly.pdbx_seq_one_letter_code
_entity_poly.pdbx_strand_id
1 'polypeptide(L)'
;MRAKSLTHFDAGGSAHMVDVGEKAATHRVAVASGRIRMRPATLRLIAGGGAKKGDVLGVARIAAVQAAKRTPELIPLAHPIAITRVAVDFTLDRKRSSVTVAARVECRGQTGVEMEALTAAAVGLLTIYDMVKSVDRGMTLTDVRLEEKQGGKSGVFRRKRA
;
A
#
# COMPACT_ATOMS: atom_id res chain seq x y z
N MET A 1 -8.21 4.36 -30.40
CA MET A 1 -8.18 4.41 -28.91
C MET A 1 -8.06 5.86 -28.48
N ARG A 2 -9.07 6.47 -27.83
CA ARG A 2 -8.90 7.80 -27.21
C ARG A 2 -7.91 7.66 -26.07
N ALA A 3 -6.79 8.38 -26.15
CA ALA A 3 -5.85 8.50 -25.03
C ALA A 3 -6.62 9.01 -23.81
N LYS A 4 -6.59 8.28 -22.70
CA LYS A 4 -7.15 8.75 -21.43
C LYS A 4 -6.32 9.96 -21.03
N SER A 5 -6.91 11.16 -20.97
CA SER A 5 -6.24 12.36 -20.51
C SER A 5 -5.79 12.20 -19.06
N LEU A 6 -4.63 12.74 -18.72
CA LEU A 6 -4.16 12.86 -17.35
C LEU A 6 -5.08 13.85 -16.63
N THR A 7 -5.79 13.40 -15.60
CA THR A 7 -6.82 14.19 -14.91
C THR A 7 -6.27 15.18 -13.88
N HIS A 8 -4.98 15.09 -13.55
CA HIS A 8 -4.31 15.97 -12.57
C HIS A 8 -3.62 17.18 -13.18
N PHE A 9 -3.83 17.42 -14.48
CA PHE A 9 -3.31 18.61 -15.16
C PHE A 9 -4.46 19.30 -15.89
N ASP A 10 -4.52 20.62 -15.75
CA ASP A 10 -5.45 21.47 -16.50
C ASP A 10 -5.01 21.68 -17.96
N ALA A 11 -5.81 22.41 -18.73
CA ALA A 11 -5.49 22.71 -20.13
C ALA A 11 -4.21 23.56 -20.29
N GLY A 12 -3.79 24.26 -19.24
CA GLY A 12 -2.55 25.05 -19.17
C GLY A 12 -1.33 24.26 -18.70
N GLY A 13 -1.48 22.96 -18.36
CA GLY A 13 -0.41 22.10 -17.87
C GLY A 13 -0.12 22.26 -16.38
N SER A 14 -0.94 22.99 -15.62
CA SER A 14 -0.78 23.15 -14.17
C SER A 14 -1.37 21.97 -13.42
N ALA A 15 -0.65 21.49 -12.39
CA ALA A 15 -1.12 20.40 -11.54
C ALA A 15 -2.26 20.88 -10.65
N HIS A 16 -3.33 20.10 -10.54
CA HIS A 16 -4.45 20.37 -9.65
C HIS A 16 -5.05 19.08 -9.08
N MET A 17 -5.65 19.18 -7.91
CA MET A 17 -6.42 18.09 -7.33
C MET A 17 -7.77 17.99 -8.07
N VAL A 18 -8.12 16.77 -8.51
CA VAL A 18 -9.36 16.53 -9.27
C VAL A 18 -10.58 16.82 -8.39
N ASP A 19 -11.52 17.63 -8.92
CA ASP A 19 -12.81 17.84 -8.25
C ASP A 19 -13.64 16.56 -8.26
N VAL A 20 -14.08 16.14 -7.08
CA VAL A 20 -14.93 14.97 -6.86
C VAL A 20 -16.27 15.32 -6.22
N GLY A 21 -16.56 16.61 -5.99
CA GLY A 21 -17.70 17.10 -5.23
C GLY A 21 -19.05 16.55 -5.71
N GLU A 22 -19.25 16.47 -7.02
CA GLU A 22 -20.52 15.98 -7.61
C GLU A 22 -20.60 14.46 -7.77
N LYS A 23 -19.53 13.71 -7.39
CA LYS A 23 -19.57 12.24 -7.52
C LYS A 23 -20.34 11.62 -6.37
N ALA A 24 -21.20 10.65 -6.67
CA ALA A 24 -21.90 9.89 -5.65
C ALA A 24 -20.90 9.16 -4.72
N ALA A 25 -21.17 9.22 -3.42
CA ALA A 25 -20.44 8.43 -2.45
C ALA A 25 -20.79 6.95 -2.59
N THR A 26 -19.82 6.11 -2.91
CA THR A 26 -19.98 4.66 -3.06
C THR A 26 -19.00 3.91 -2.17
N HIS A 27 -19.27 2.63 -1.91
CA HIS A 27 -18.30 1.76 -1.26
C HIS A 27 -17.06 1.60 -2.15
N ARG A 28 -15.90 1.88 -1.59
CA ARG A 28 -14.60 1.82 -2.26
C ARG A 28 -13.71 0.81 -1.55
N VAL A 29 -13.07 -0.02 -2.33
CA VAL A 29 -12.12 -1.00 -1.85
C VAL A 29 -10.88 -0.93 -2.72
N ALA A 30 -9.72 -0.99 -2.11
CA ALA A 30 -8.46 -1.24 -2.81
C ALA A 30 -7.63 -2.26 -2.06
N VAL A 31 -6.93 -3.11 -2.80
CA VAL A 31 -5.95 -4.06 -2.28
C VAL A 31 -4.64 -3.81 -3.00
N ALA A 32 -3.60 -3.54 -2.24
CA ALA A 32 -2.24 -3.45 -2.74
C ALA A 32 -1.38 -4.56 -2.13
N SER A 33 -0.37 -4.99 -2.86
CA SER A 33 0.64 -5.92 -2.38
C SER A 33 2.04 -5.36 -2.56
N GLY A 34 3.01 -6.02 -1.94
CA GLY A 34 4.42 -5.76 -2.13
C GLY A 34 5.25 -6.86 -1.48
N ARG A 35 6.54 -6.86 -1.73
CA ARG A 35 7.46 -7.87 -1.22
C ARG A 35 8.76 -7.25 -0.76
N ILE A 36 9.33 -7.78 0.31
CA ILE A 36 10.71 -7.54 0.71
C ILE A 36 11.49 -8.85 0.69
N ARG A 37 12.59 -8.89 -0.09
CA ARG A 37 13.52 -10.02 -0.15
C ARG A 37 14.66 -9.79 0.81
N MET A 38 15.14 -10.86 1.43
CA MET A 38 16.16 -10.82 2.46
C MET A 38 16.97 -12.11 2.49
N ARG A 39 18.03 -12.13 3.28
CA ARG A 39 18.79 -13.37 3.52
C ARG A 39 17.93 -14.38 4.28
N PRO A 40 18.12 -15.70 4.06
CA PRO A 40 17.39 -16.74 4.79
C PRO A 40 17.51 -16.62 6.31
N ALA A 41 18.68 -16.21 6.81
CA ALA A 41 18.91 -15.98 8.24
C ALA A 41 18.04 -14.85 8.79
N THR A 42 17.87 -13.75 8.03
CA THR A 42 17.03 -12.62 8.39
C THR A 42 15.55 -13.04 8.47
N LEU A 43 15.07 -13.82 7.50
CA LEU A 43 13.71 -14.33 7.51
C LEU A 43 13.46 -15.26 8.73
N ARG A 44 14.44 -16.13 9.07
CA ARG A 44 14.32 -16.97 10.29
C ARG A 44 14.25 -16.13 11.55
N LEU A 45 15.02 -15.05 11.65
CA LEU A 45 14.99 -14.12 12.77
C LEU A 45 13.60 -13.49 12.95
N ILE A 46 12.99 -13.04 11.85
CA ILE A 46 11.62 -12.49 11.87
C ILE A 46 10.62 -13.57 12.28
N ALA A 47 10.69 -14.75 11.67
CA ALA A 47 9.76 -15.86 11.94
C ALA A 47 9.83 -16.38 13.39
N GLY A 48 11.02 -16.31 13.99
CA GLY A 48 11.25 -16.77 15.37
C GLY A 48 10.96 -15.74 16.45
N GLY A 49 10.57 -14.51 16.10
CA GLY A 49 10.36 -13.43 17.07
C GLY A 49 11.65 -12.94 17.76
N GLY A 50 12.83 -13.37 17.26
CA GLY A 50 14.13 -13.11 17.88
C GLY A 50 14.77 -11.76 17.53
N ALA A 51 14.06 -10.87 16.87
CA ALA A 51 14.61 -9.55 16.54
C ALA A 51 14.75 -8.70 17.81
N LYS A 52 15.92 -8.09 18.00
CA LYS A 52 16.21 -7.22 19.18
C LYS A 52 15.18 -6.09 19.36
N LYS A 53 14.53 -5.63 18.29
CA LYS A 53 13.50 -4.60 18.30
C LYS A 53 12.07 -5.13 18.56
N GLY A 54 11.90 -6.42 18.86
CA GLY A 54 10.60 -7.04 19.18
C GLY A 54 9.84 -7.57 17.95
N ASP A 55 8.51 -7.53 18.00
CA ASP A 55 7.64 -8.05 16.95
C ASP A 55 7.70 -7.20 15.66
N VAL A 56 8.54 -7.61 14.73
CA VAL A 56 8.77 -6.91 13.45
C VAL A 56 7.49 -6.74 12.64
N LEU A 57 6.69 -7.80 12.54
CA LEU A 57 5.48 -7.78 11.71
C LEU A 57 4.35 -7.01 12.38
N GLY A 58 4.25 -7.08 13.71
CA GLY A 58 3.30 -6.27 14.49
C GLY A 58 3.56 -4.77 14.34
N VAL A 59 4.83 -4.35 14.50
CA VAL A 59 5.22 -2.94 14.29
C VAL A 59 4.97 -2.51 12.85
N ALA A 60 5.33 -3.34 11.88
CA ALA A 60 5.08 -3.05 10.45
C ALA A 60 3.59 -2.92 10.13
N ARG A 61 2.73 -3.72 10.77
CA ARG A 61 1.27 -3.62 10.60
C ARG A 61 0.73 -2.29 11.12
N ILE A 62 1.16 -1.87 12.31
CA ILE A 62 0.75 -0.57 12.87
C ILE A 62 1.22 0.57 11.97
N ALA A 63 2.47 0.52 11.50
CA ALA A 63 3.02 1.53 10.60
C ALA A 63 2.24 1.60 9.28
N ALA A 64 1.88 0.46 8.69
CA ALA A 64 1.07 0.39 7.47
C ALA A 64 -0.33 1.01 7.67
N VAL A 65 -1.00 0.73 8.79
CA VAL A 65 -2.30 1.33 9.14
C VAL A 65 -2.16 2.85 9.30
N GLN A 66 -1.12 3.32 9.97
CA GLN A 66 -0.84 4.75 10.12
C GLN A 66 -0.58 5.43 8.77
N ALA A 67 0.18 4.78 7.89
CA ALA A 67 0.51 5.30 6.56
C ALA A 67 -0.73 5.46 5.69
N ALA A 68 -1.66 4.50 5.70
CA ALA A 68 -2.94 4.64 5.01
C ALA A 68 -3.68 5.91 5.46
N LYS A 69 -3.73 6.19 6.76
CA LYS A 69 -4.41 7.36 7.32
C LYS A 69 -3.73 8.69 6.99
N ARG A 70 -2.44 8.67 6.68
CA ARG A 70 -1.60 9.84 6.38
C ARG A 70 -1.28 9.99 4.90
N THR A 71 -1.93 9.24 4.04
CA THR A 71 -1.68 9.30 2.59
C THR A 71 -1.77 10.71 2.01
N PRO A 72 -2.75 11.56 2.37
CA PRO A 72 -2.82 12.94 1.85
C PRO A 72 -1.63 13.83 2.25
N GLU A 73 -0.97 13.51 3.36
CA GLU A 73 0.24 14.23 3.81
C GLU A 73 1.49 13.85 3.00
N LEU A 74 1.46 12.68 2.35
CA LEU A 74 2.59 12.12 1.61
C LEU A 74 2.44 12.27 0.09
N ILE A 75 1.22 12.20 -0.41
CA ILE A 75 0.89 12.24 -1.84
C ILE A 75 0.14 13.54 -2.13
N PRO A 76 0.78 14.52 -2.77
CA PRO A 76 0.32 15.92 -2.82
C PRO A 76 -1.10 16.11 -3.38
N LEU A 77 -1.51 15.30 -4.35
CA LEU A 77 -2.83 15.42 -4.99
C LEU A 77 -3.85 14.37 -4.51
N ALA A 78 -3.53 13.62 -3.47
CA ALA A 78 -4.48 12.69 -2.85
C ALA A 78 -5.49 13.46 -1.99
N HIS A 79 -6.77 13.08 -2.09
CA HIS A 79 -7.84 13.64 -1.26
C HIS A 79 -7.75 13.12 0.17
N PRO A 80 -8.09 13.91 1.18
CA PRO A 80 -8.31 13.40 2.53
C PRO A 80 -9.57 12.53 2.53
N ILE A 81 -9.42 11.26 2.91
CA ILE A 81 -10.48 10.26 2.85
C ILE A 81 -10.81 9.75 4.25
N ALA A 82 -12.11 9.72 4.59
CA ALA A 82 -12.59 9.05 5.79
C ALA A 82 -12.53 7.52 5.60
N ILE A 83 -11.39 6.92 5.95
CA ILE A 83 -11.17 5.49 5.88
C ILE A 83 -12.05 4.78 6.91
N THR A 84 -12.77 3.73 6.49
CA THR A 84 -13.62 2.93 7.38
C THR A 84 -12.95 1.64 7.83
N ARG A 85 -12.01 1.11 7.03
CA ARG A 85 -11.29 -0.13 7.36
C ARG A 85 -9.90 -0.15 6.73
N VAL A 86 -8.92 -0.62 7.50
CA VAL A 86 -7.60 -1.03 7.02
C VAL A 86 -7.29 -2.41 7.56
N ALA A 87 -6.97 -3.35 6.68
CA ALA A 87 -6.48 -4.69 7.04
C ALA A 87 -5.13 -4.92 6.37
N VAL A 88 -4.15 -5.37 7.14
CA VAL A 88 -2.78 -5.60 6.66
C VAL A 88 -2.33 -6.99 7.10
N ASP A 89 -1.98 -7.82 6.13
CA ASP A 89 -1.50 -9.17 6.35
C ASP A 89 -0.10 -9.35 5.79
N PHE A 90 0.72 -10.13 6.50
CA PHE A 90 2.07 -10.50 6.08
C PHE A 90 2.17 -12.01 5.93
N THR A 91 2.79 -12.44 4.84
CA THR A 91 3.05 -13.85 4.55
C THR A 91 4.55 -14.07 4.36
N LEU A 92 5.11 -15.02 5.10
CA LEU A 92 6.51 -15.42 4.98
C LEU A 92 6.67 -16.51 3.90
N ASP A 93 7.50 -16.24 2.91
CA ASP A 93 7.88 -17.21 1.88
C ASP A 93 9.32 -17.71 2.14
N ARG A 94 9.42 -18.88 2.77
CA ARG A 94 10.71 -19.48 3.11
C ARG A 94 11.52 -19.90 1.87
N LYS A 95 10.84 -20.30 0.79
CA LYS A 95 11.52 -20.73 -0.45
C LYS A 95 12.19 -19.56 -1.15
N ARG A 96 11.56 -18.39 -1.14
CA ARG A 96 12.07 -17.18 -1.78
C ARG A 96 12.77 -16.22 -0.81
N SER A 97 12.88 -16.60 0.45
CA SER A 97 13.44 -15.75 1.52
C SER A 97 12.86 -14.34 1.49
N SER A 98 11.55 -14.25 1.60
CA SER A 98 10.83 -12.98 1.48
C SER A 98 9.62 -12.89 2.39
N VAL A 99 9.20 -11.65 2.69
CA VAL A 99 7.91 -11.34 3.29
C VAL A 99 7.08 -10.61 2.24
N THR A 100 5.85 -11.04 2.05
CA THR A 100 4.85 -10.36 1.20
C THR A 100 3.85 -9.67 2.11
N VAL A 101 3.51 -8.42 1.78
CA VAL A 101 2.41 -7.67 2.39
C VAL A 101 1.20 -7.67 1.47
N ALA A 102 0.00 -7.75 2.07
CA ALA A 102 -1.26 -7.43 1.44
C ALA A 102 -1.97 -6.38 2.30
N ALA A 103 -2.25 -5.21 1.73
CA ALA A 103 -2.94 -4.12 2.40
C ALA A 103 -4.29 -3.87 1.72
N ARG A 104 -5.38 -4.02 2.47
CA ARG A 104 -6.75 -3.76 2.04
C ARG A 104 -7.26 -2.52 2.76
N VAL A 105 -7.75 -1.55 1.99
CA VAL A 105 -8.34 -0.32 2.52
C VAL A 105 -9.74 -0.15 1.97
N GLU A 106 -10.65 0.31 2.82
CA GLU A 106 -12.05 0.54 2.47
C GLU A 106 -12.53 1.91 2.98
N CYS A 107 -13.39 2.53 2.20
CA CYS A 107 -14.13 3.73 2.59
C CYS A 107 -15.52 3.76 1.92
N ARG A 108 -16.34 4.72 2.36
CA ARG A 108 -17.53 5.15 1.62
C ARG A 108 -17.30 6.61 1.19
N GLY A 109 -17.03 6.82 -0.11
CA GLY A 109 -16.60 8.13 -0.57
C GLY A 109 -16.70 8.34 -2.08
N GLN A 110 -16.38 9.56 -2.49
CA GLN A 110 -16.47 10.03 -3.88
C GLN A 110 -15.24 9.64 -4.71
N THR A 111 -14.14 9.25 -4.06
CA THR A 111 -12.89 8.82 -4.71
C THR A 111 -12.43 7.45 -4.20
N GLY A 112 -11.48 6.82 -4.90
CA GLY A 112 -10.94 5.51 -4.54
C GLY A 112 -9.88 5.61 -3.45
N VAL A 113 -9.49 4.46 -2.88
CA VAL A 113 -8.50 4.30 -1.81
C VAL A 113 -7.25 3.56 -2.28
N GLU A 114 -6.95 3.66 -3.57
CA GLU A 114 -5.80 2.97 -4.16
C GLU A 114 -4.48 3.48 -3.58
N MET A 115 -4.35 4.80 -3.38
CA MET A 115 -3.13 5.39 -2.83
C MET A 115 -2.95 5.02 -1.36
N GLU A 116 -4.03 4.97 -0.59
CA GLU A 116 -4.00 4.53 0.80
C GLU A 116 -3.50 3.08 0.93
N ALA A 117 -3.97 2.19 0.05
CA ALA A 117 -3.54 0.79 0.04
C ALA A 117 -2.06 0.65 -0.38
N LEU A 118 -1.63 1.38 -1.42
CA LEU A 118 -0.24 1.38 -1.90
C LEU A 118 0.71 1.96 -0.85
N THR A 119 0.34 3.07 -0.21
CA THR A 119 1.14 3.70 0.84
C THR A 119 1.27 2.77 2.05
N ALA A 120 0.17 2.12 2.46
CA ALA A 120 0.20 1.12 3.53
C ALA A 120 1.17 -0.03 3.21
N ALA A 121 1.10 -0.60 2.01
CA ALA A 121 1.98 -1.68 1.60
C ALA A 121 3.45 -1.25 1.59
N ALA A 122 3.75 -0.08 1.00
CA ALA A 122 5.11 0.44 0.91
C ALA A 122 5.72 0.72 2.29
N VAL A 123 5.00 1.42 3.18
CA VAL A 123 5.48 1.77 4.52
C VAL A 123 5.59 0.53 5.42
N GLY A 124 4.68 -0.44 5.28
CA GLY A 124 4.80 -1.73 5.97
C GLY A 124 6.12 -2.44 5.63
N LEU A 125 6.50 -2.49 4.35
CA LEU A 125 7.77 -3.07 3.91
C LEU A 125 8.99 -2.26 4.36
N LEU A 126 8.92 -0.93 4.29
CA LEU A 126 9.97 -0.03 4.81
C LEU A 126 10.19 -0.24 6.31
N THR A 127 9.12 -0.46 7.05
CA THR A 127 9.20 -0.72 8.49
C THR A 127 9.89 -2.06 8.78
N ILE A 128 9.59 -3.13 8.02
CA ILE A 128 10.33 -4.39 8.11
C ILE A 128 11.83 -4.13 7.86
N TYR A 129 12.18 -3.38 6.81
CA TYR A 129 13.55 -3.02 6.51
C TYR A 129 14.21 -2.31 7.70
N ASP A 130 13.59 -1.28 8.25
CA ASP A 130 14.13 -0.53 9.40
C ASP A 130 14.36 -1.42 10.63
N MET A 131 13.43 -2.31 10.91
CA MET A 131 13.48 -3.17 12.09
C MET A 131 14.65 -4.15 12.06
N VAL A 132 15.09 -4.62 10.88
CA VAL A 132 16.13 -5.64 10.75
C VAL A 132 17.37 -5.21 9.95
N LYS A 133 17.47 -3.96 9.51
CA LYS A 133 18.63 -3.44 8.73
C LYS A 133 19.98 -3.56 9.44
N SER A 134 20.00 -3.66 10.77
CA SER A 134 21.24 -3.88 11.52
C SER A 134 21.89 -5.23 11.21
N VAL A 135 21.11 -6.23 10.81
CA VAL A 135 21.59 -7.57 10.45
C VAL A 135 21.60 -7.83 8.95
N ASP A 136 20.80 -7.10 8.18
CA ASP A 136 20.71 -7.28 6.71
C ASP A 136 20.39 -5.95 6.01
N ARG A 137 21.42 -5.29 5.47
CA ARG A 137 21.22 -4.05 4.68
C ARG A 137 20.94 -4.29 3.20
N GLY A 138 21.16 -5.51 2.71
CA GLY A 138 20.99 -5.89 1.31
C GLY A 138 19.55 -6.23 0.93
N MET A 139 18.59 -6.02 1.81
CA MET A 139 17.19 -6.29 1.53
C MET A 139 16.66 -5.41 0.40
N THR A 140 15.77 -5.98 -0.42
CA THR A 140 15.17 -5.28 -1.57
C THR A 140 13.65 -5.28 -1.45
N LEU A 141 13.05 -4.08 -1.49
CA LEU A 141 11.62 -3.92 -1.63
C LEU A 141 11.26 -3.99 -3.12
N THR A 142 10.25 -4.79 -3.47
CA THR A 142 9.85 -5.02 -4.86
C THR A 142 8.36 -5.29 -4.96
N ASP A 143 7.83 -5.26 -6.18
CA ASP A 143 6.46 -5.65 -6.51
C ASP A 143 5.37 -4.86 -5.74
N VAL A 144 5.65 -3.61 -5.33
CA VAL A 144 4.62 -2.74 -4.75
C VAL A 144 3.65 -2.36 -5.86
N ARG A 145 2.40 -2.84 -5.75
CA ARG A 145 1.42 -2.69 -6.83
C ARG A 145 -0.02 -2.83 -6.36
N LEU A 146 -0.92 -2.24 -7.14
CA LEU A 146 -2.35 -2.43 -6.96
C LEU A 146 -2.76 -3.81 -7.49
N GLU A 147 -3.44 -4.61 -6.68
CA GLU A 147 -3.96 -5.92 -7.05
C GLU A 147 -5.44 -5.85 -7.44
N GLU A 148 -6.22 -5.10 -6.67
CA GLU A 148 -7.66 -4.96 -6.87
C GLU A 148 -8.13 -3.57 -6.49
N LYS A 149 -9.11 -3.06 -7.23
CA LYS A 149 -9.92 -1.93 -6.77
C LYS A 149 -11.38 -2.16 -7.14
N GLN A 150 -12.29 -1.67 -6.29
CA GLN A 150 -13.74 -1.76 -6.52
C GLN A 150 -14.41 -0.41 -6.22
N GLY A 151 -15.53 -0.19 -6.91
CA GLY A 151 -16.38 0.98 -6.76
C GLY A 151 -16.07 2.11 -7.74
N GLY A 152 -17.01 3.07 -7.83
CA GLY A 152 -16.97 4.21 -8.73
C GLY A 152 -17.26 3.89 -10.20
N LYS A 153 -17.24 4.93 -11.03
CA LYS A 153 -17.59 4.83 -12.47
C LYS A 153 -16.68 3.88 -13.27
N SER A 154 -15.42 3.68 -12.85
CA SER A 154 -14.47 2.81 -13.55
C SER A 154 -14.64 1.32 -13.18
N GLY A 155 -15.60 0.97 -12.34
CA GLY A 155 -15.92 -0.41 -12.00
C GLY A 155 -14.81 -1.14 -11.24
N VAL A 156 -14.70 -2.44 -11.49
CA VAL A 156 -13.74 -3.33 -10.84
C VAL A 156 -12.47 -3.46 -11.68
N PHE A 157 -11.33 -3.28 -11.06
CA PHE A 157 -10.03 -3.66 -11.60
C PHE A 157 -9.50 -4.84 -10.79
N ARG A 158 -9.04 -5.87 -11.47
CA ARG A 158 -8.26 -6.97 -10.88
C ARG A 158 -7.04 -7.23 -11.74
N ARG A 159 -5.88 -7.26 -11.09
CA ARG A 159 -4.64 -7.61 -11.79
C ARG A 159 -4.67 -9.08 -12.20
N LYS A 160 -4.43 -9.34 -13.48
CA LYS A 160 -4.22 -10.73 -13.96
C LYS A 160 -2.93 -11.27 -13.35
N ARG A 161 -2.96 -12.48 -12.81
CA ARG A 161 -1.74 -13.19 -12.44
C ARG A 161 -0.98 -13.49 -13.73
N ALA A 162 0.28 -13.07 -13.77
CA ALA A 162 1.22 -13.50 -14.80
C ALA A 162 1.66 -14.92 -14.50
#